data_d440c665dac8feb59dbd2b1e57f51ade
#
_entry.id   d440c665dac8feb59dbd2b1e57f51ade
#
_cell.length_a   1.000
_cell.length_b   1.000
_cell.length_c   1.000
_cell.angle_alpha   90.00
_cell.angle_beta   90.00
_cell.angle_gamma   90.00
#
_symmetry.space_group_name_H-M   'P 1'
#
loop_
_entity.id
_entity.type
_entity.pdbx_description
1 polymer ?
#
loop_
_entity_poly.entity_id
_entity_poly.type
_entity_poly.pdbx_seq_one_letter_code
_entity_poly.pdbx_strand_id
1 'polypeptide(L)'
;LKKEFDILRKSGSRHELMERYGVDAIPYVHKDLDTWRENFTGKQVLHEKTNLLIFGAVDDLWVNPKGELIVVDYKSTSTEKEISLEDQWKVGYKKQLEIYQWIFRASGFPVSDTAYIVYANATKNRAQFDGTLEFVMTLLSHTGDTSWMEPTLVALKDCLESAVIPAASDACEYCAYRKKAAAHDTAEGQLML
;
A
#
# COMPACT_ATOMS: atom_id res chain seq x y z
N LEU A 1 2.89 -7.51 -15.40
CA LEU A 1 3.47 -7.81 -14.09
C LEU A 1 2.56 -8.73 -13.27
N LYS A 2 1.33 -8.32 -12.83
CA LYS A 2 0.41 -9.21 -12.08
C LYS A 2 0.15 -10.55 -12.80
N LYS A 3 -0.16 -10.54 -14.10
CA LYS A 3 -0.40 -11.77 -14.90
C LYS A 3 0.81 -12.70 -14.94
N GLU A 4 2.01 -12.17 -14.94
CA GLU A 4 3.25 -12.94 -14.95
C GLU A 4 3.40 -13.74 -13.65
N PHE A 5 3.21 -13.08 -12.50
CA PHE A 5 3.16 -13.77 -11.21
C PHE A 5 2.00 -14.77 -11.09
N ASP A 6 0.84 -14.50 -11.71
CA ASP A 6 -0.28 -15.43 -11.73
C ASP A 6 -0.01 -16.70 -12.57
N ILE A 7 0.79 -16.59 -13.65
CA ILE A 7 1.25 -17.75 -14.42
C ILE A 7 2.15 -18.62 -13.53
N LEU A 8 3.13 -18.00 -12.85
CA LEU A 8 4.06 -18.70 -11.97
C LEU A 8 3.35 -19.30 -10.74
N ARG A 9 2.34 -18.63 -10.22
CA ARG A 9 1.46 -19.14 -9.16
C ARG A 9 0.80 -20.47 -9.55
N LYS A 10 0.30 -20.57 -10.78
CA LYS A 10 -0.34 -21.81 -11.28
C LYS A 10 0.64 -22.97 -11.43
N SER A 11 1.90 -22.66 -11.76
CA SER A 11 2.95 -23.68 -11.90
C SER A 11 3.70 -23.98 -10.59
N GLY A 12 3.46 -23.20 -9.52
CA GLY A 12 4.22 -23.29 -8.27
C GLY A 12 5.70 -22.89 -8.41
N SER A 13 6.01 -22.07 -9.42
CA SER A 13 7.38 -21.67 -9.74
C SER A 13 7.74 -20.32 -9.15
N ARG A 14 9.04 -20.11 -8.93
CA ARG A 14 9.59 -18.80 -8.52
C ARG A 14 9.67 -17.86 -9.71
N HIS A 15 9.58 -16.57 -9.41
CA HIS A 15 9.87 -15.53 -10.40
C HIS A 15 11.38 -15.25 -10.42
N GLU A 16 11.97 -14.98 -11.58
CA GLU A 16 13.37 -14.62 -11.76
C GLU A 16 13.81 -13.47 -10.83
N LEU A 17 12.91 -12.49 -10.57
CA LEU A 17 13.17 -11.40 -9.65
C LEU A 17 13.44 -11.90 -8.22
N MET A 18 12.69 -12.92 -7.75
CA MET A 18 12.92 -13.51 -6.43
C MET A 18 14.30 -14.16 -6.35
N GLU A 19 14.72 -14.87 -7.40
CA GLU A 19 16.03 -15.52 -7.48
C GLU A 19 17.15 -14.48 -7.47
N ARG A 20 17.01 -13.41 -8.27
CA ARG A 20 17.98 -12.31 -8.37
C ARG A 20 18.23 -11.63 -7.02
N TYR A 21 17.20 -11.51 -6.19
CA TYR A 21 17.29 -10.85 -4.88
C TYR A 21 17.40 -11.85 -3.71
N GLY A 22 17.58 -13.15 -3.98
CA GLY A 22 17.76 -14.19 -2.96
C GLY A 22 16.53 -14.41 -2.07
N VAL A 23 15.32 -14.12 -2.59
CA VAL A 23 14.07 -14.31 -1.86
C VAL A 23 13.59 -15.76 -2.01
N ASP A 24 13.63 -16.50 -0.91
CA ASP A 24 13.14 -17.89 -0.85
C ASP A 24 11.62 -17.90 -0.63
N ALA A 25 10.86 -17.71 -1.72
CA ALA A 25 9.41 -17.68 -1.72
C ALA A 25 8.85 -18.08 -3.08
N ILE A 26 7.57 -18.39 -3.12
CA ILE A 26 6.77 -18.58 -4.35
C ILE A 26 5.49 -17.76 -4.25
N PRO A 27 4.84 -17.40 -5.38
CA PRO A 27 3.52 -16.77 -5.37
C PRO A 27 2.49 -17.64 -4.65
N TYR A 28 1.80 -17.09 -3.64
CA TYR A 28 0.86 -17.82 -2.79
C TYR A 28 -0.44 -18.16 -3.52
N VAL A 29 -0.91 -19.39 -3.40
CA VAL A 29 -2.19 -19.86 -3.99
C VAL A 29 -3.28 -19.84 -2.92
N HIS A 30 -4.36 -19.12 -3.16
CA HIS A 30 -5.54 -19.13 -2.29
C HIS A 30 -6.82 -18.92 -3.12
N LYS A 31 -7.91 -19.60 -2.74
CA LYS A 31 -9.21 -19.51 -3.44
C LYS A 31 -9.79 -18.10 -3.45
N ASP A 32 -9.55 -17.32 -2.41
CA ASP A 32 -10.10 -15.98 -2.23
C ASP A 32 -9.12 -14.86 -2.64
N LEU A 33 -7.97 -15.20 -3.27
CA LEU A 33 -6.95 -14.21 -3.61
C LEU A 33 -7.47 -13.12 -4.56
N ASP A 34 -8.31 -13.50 -5.51
CA ASP A 34 -8.90 -12.53 -6.45
C ASP A 34 -9.79 -11.53 -5.72
N THR A 35 -10.60 -12.00 -4.77
CA THR A 35 -11.41 -11.11 -3.89
C THR A 35 -10.54 -10.20 -3.03
N TRP A 36 -9.42 -10.71 -2.48
CA TRP A 36 -8.50 -9.90 -1.67
C TRP A 36 -7.78 -8.80 -2.46
N ARG A 37 -7.76 -8.92 -3.78
CA ARG A 37 -7.20 -7.93 -4.72
C ARG A 37 -8.20 -6.88 -5.21
N GLU A 38 -9.49 -7.04 -4.90
CA GLU A 38 -10.54 -6.10 -5.32
C GLU A 38 -10.53 -4.84 -4.45
N ASN A 39 -10.46 -3.68 -5.06
CA ASN A 39 -10.26 -2.39 -4.38
C ASN A 39 -11.32 -2.04 -3.33
N PHE A 40 -12.56 -2.48 -3.50
CA PHE A 40 -13.68 -2.13 -2.61
C PHE A 40 -14.11 -3.28 -1.69
N THR A 41 -13.57 -4.45 -1.89
CA THR A 41 -13.82 -5.64 -1.07
C THR A 41 -12.58 -5.96 -0.24
N GLY A 42 -11.49 -6.31 -0.89
CA GLY A 42 -10.22 -6.63 -0.27
C GLY A 42 -10.28 -7.76 0.76
N LYS A 43 -9.24 -7.89 1.55
CA LYS A 43 -9.25 -8.69 2.77
C LYS A 43 -9.81 -7.87 3.91
N GLN A 44 -10.80 -8.41 4.63
CA GLN A 44 -11.54 -7.71 5.68
C GLN A 44 -11.31 -8.36 7.05
N VAL A 45 -11.24 -7.54 8.08
CA VAL A 45 -11.17 -7.93 9.50
C VAL A 45 -12.06 -7.02 10.32
N LEU A 46 -12.99 -7.60 11.07
CA LEU A 46 -13.71 -6.87 12.11
C LEU A 46 -12.80 -6.75 13.36
N HIS A 47 -12.44 -5.54 13.72
CA HIS A 47 -11.75 -5.26 14.97
C HIS A 47 -12.77 -5.17 16.10
N GLU A 48 -12.96 -6.28 16.82
CA GLU A 48 -14.05 -6.45 17.81
C GLU A 48 -14.06 -5.35 18.89
N LYS A 49 -12.87 -4.96 19.39
CA LYS A 49 -12.73 -3.96 20.44
C LYS A 49 -13.33 -2.58 20.07
N THR A 50 -13.24 -2.19 18.81
CA THR A 50 -13.75 -0.89 18.34
C THR A 50 -14.98 -1.01 17.46
N ASN A 51 -15.37 -2.22 17.07
CA ASN A 51 -16.40 -2.50 16.08
C ASN A 51 -16.16 -1.80 14.72
N LEU A 52 -14.87 -1.63 14.36
CA LEU A 52 -14.46 -1.10 13.05
C LEU A 52 -14.16 -2.25 12.10
N LEU A 53 -14.69 -2.18 10.89
CA LEU A 53 -14.33 -3.08 9.81
C LEU A 53 -13.09 -2.50 9.10
N ILE A 54 -11.95 -3.19 9.23
CA ILE A 54 -10.70 -2.81 8.58
C ILE A 54 -10.55 -3.66 7.33
N PHE A 55 -10.29 -3.03 6.18
CA PHE A 55 -10.08 -3.76 4.95
C PHE A 55 -9.00 -3.13 4.08
N GLY A 56 -8.46 -3.93 3.16
CA GLY A 56 -7.47 -3.47 2.20
C GLY A 56 -7.32 -4.46 1.04
N ALA A 57 -7.09 -3.92 -0.16
CA ALA A 57 -6.84 -4.69 -1.36
C ALA A 57 -5.33 -4.87 -1.56
N VAL A 58 -4.85 -6.08 -1.28
CA VAL A 58 -3.44 -6.42 -1.49
C VAL A 58 -3.16 -6.63 -2.98
N ASP A 59 -1.99 -6.20 -3.45
CA ASP A 59 -1.62 -6.45 -4.84
C ASP A 59 -1.22 -7.91 -5.07
N ASP A 60 -0.41 -8.48 -4.16
CA ASP A 60 -0.02 -9.88 -4.21
C ASP A 60 0.42 -10.42 -2.84
N LEU A 61 0.48 -11.74 -2.77
CA LEU A 61 1.02 -12.49 -1.64
C LEU A 61 1.98 -13.56 -2.16
N TRP A 62 3.12 -13.67 -1.49
CA TRP A 62 4.03 -14.79 -1.65
C TRP A 62 4.03 -15.63 -0.37
N VAL A 63 4.57 -16.83 -0.43
CA VAL A 63 4.73 -17.70 0.74
C VAL A 63 6.16 -18.21 0.80
N ASN A 64 6.77 -18.14 1.98
CA ASN A 64 8.10 -18.66 2.23
C ASN A 64 8.05 -20.15 2.67
N PRO A 65 9.19 -20.86 2.76
CA PRO A 65 9.24 -22.27 3.18
C PRO A 65 8.73 -22.55 4.60
N LYS A 66 8.61 -21.51 5.45
CA LYS A 66 8.02 -21.63 6.80
C LYS A 66 6.48 -21.57 6.76
N GLY A 67 5.88 -21.34 5.59
CA GLY A 67 4.43 -21.16 5.45
C GLY A 67 3.97 -19.77 5.83
N GLU A 68 4.86 -18.79 6.03
CA GLU A 68 4.50 -17.42 6.32
C GLU A 68 4.17 -16.66 5.03
N LEU A 69 3.07 -15.91 5.05
CA LEU A 69 2.69 -15.02 3.96
C LEU A 69 3.62 -13.80 3.93
N ILE A 70 4.04 -13.43 2.75
CA ILE A 70 4.81 -12.22 2.47
C ILE A 70 3.92 -11.28 1.69
N VAL A 71 3.65 -10.10 2.25
CA VAL A 71 2.89 -9.04 1.57
C VAL A 71 3.73 -8.43 0.47
N VAL A 72 3.14 -8.27 -0.71
CA VAL A 72 3.80 -7.70 -1.89
C VAL A 72 2.92 -6.65 -2.54
N ASP A 73 3.51 -5.51 -2.86
CA ASP A 73 2.84 -4.41 -3.53
C ASP A 73 3.60 -4.04 -4.82
N TYR A 74 2.87 -3.70 -5.88
CA TYR A 74 3.43 -3.35 -7.17
C TYR A 74 3.36 -1.85 -7.40
N LYS A 75 4.52 -1.22 -7.61
CA LYS A 75 4.62 0.21 -7.92
C LYS A 75 5.30 0.42 -9.26
N SER A 76 4.89 1.47 -9.96
CA SER A 76 5.54 1.89 -11.19
C SER A 76 5.85 3.38 -11.17
N THR A 77 6.92 3.74 -11.83
CA THR A 77 7.36 5.12 -11.99
C THR A 77 8.18 5.28 -13.27
N SER A 78 8.57 6.52 -13.54
CA SER A 78 9.54 6.84 -14.56
C SER A 78 10.44 7.97 -14.01
N THR A 79 11.53 7.61 -13.34
CA THR A 79 12.46 8.53 -12.69
C THR A 79 13.91 8.18 -13.00
N GLU A 80 14.77 9.19 -13.01
CA GLU A 80 16.23 9.02 -13.08
C GLU A 80 16.88 8.90 -11.69
N LYS A 81 16.10 9.16 -10.63
CA LYS A 81 16.58 9.00 -9.25
C LYS A 81 16.64 7.52 -8.88
N GLU A 82 17.55 7.20 -7.97
CA GLU A 82 17.60 5.87 -7.37
C GLU A 82 16.28 5.49 -6.71
N ILE A 83 15.86 4.24 -6.93
CA ILE A 83 14.64 3.69 -6.34
C ILE A 83 14.97 3.19 -4.94
N SER A 84 14.45 3.85 -3.91
CA SER A 84 14.58 3.46 -2.50
C SER A 84 13.26 3.67 -1.74
N LEU A 85 13.15 3.22 -0.50
CA LEU A 85 12.02 3.50 0.41
C LEU A 85 12.32 4.60 1.43
N GLU A 86 13.49 5.23 1.34
CA GLU A 86 13.95 6.20 2.36
C GLU A 86 13.43 7.63 2.15
N ASP A 87 12.80 7.90 1.00
CA ASP A 87 12.17 9.19 0.77
C ASP A 87 10.98 9.41 1.73
N GLN A 88 10.89 10.60 2.31
CA GLN A 88 9.85 10.95 3.29
C GLN A 88 8.41 10.72 2.76
N TRP A 89 8.16 10.97 1.48
CA TRP A 89 6.84 10.74 0.86
C TRP A 89 6.50 9.26 0.69
N LYS A 90 7.48 8.35 0.77
CA LYS A 90 7.29 6.89 0.69
C LYS A 90 6.93 6.24 2.03
N VAL A 91 6.87 7.01 3.11
CA VAL A 91 6.35 6.53 4.41
C VAL A 91 4.95 5.89 4.24
N GLY A 92 4.11 6.45 3.35
CA GLY A 92 2.81 5.89 3.02
C GLY A 92 2.88 4.46 2.46
N TYR A 93 3.91 4.12 1.68
CA TYR A 93 4.10 2.76 1.15
C TYR A 93 4.48 1.77 2.26
N LYS A 94 5.38 2.17 3.18
CA LYS A 94 5.75 1.36 4.35
C LYS A 94 4.50 1.07 5.20
N LYS A 95 3.71 2.11 5.50
CA LYS A 95 2.45 1.97 6.23
C LYS A 95 1.41 1.09 5.52
N GLN A 96 1.30 1.18 4.22
CA GLN A 96 0.42 0.31 3.43
C GLN A 96 0.80 -1.17 3.60
N LEU A 97 2.07 -1.52 3.50
CA LEU A 97 2.54 -2.89 3.73
C LEU A 97 2.24 -3.36 5.15
N GLU A 98 2.51 -2.52 6.17
CA GLU A 98 2.24 -2.82 7.58
C GLU A 98 0.75 -3.05 7.86
N ILE A 99 -0.14 -2.24 7.26
CA ILE A 99 -1.59 -2.43 7.36
C ILE A 99 -1.98 -3.80 6.80
N TYR A 100 -1.48 -4.18 5.63
CA TYR A 100 -1.76 -5.48 5.04
C TYR A 100 -1.20 -6.63 5.90
N GLN A 101 0.01 -6.52 6.42
CA GLN A 101 0.58 -7.50 7.35
C GLN A 101 -0.32 -7.67 8.59
N TRP A 102 -0.80 -6.55 9.16
CA TRP A 102 -1.71 -6.59 10.30
C TRP A 102 -3.05 -7.27 9.94
N ILE A 103 -3.67 -6.91 8.80
CA ILE A 103 -4.94 -7.50 8.35
C ILE A 103 -4.83 -9.03 8.22
N PHE A 104 -3.75 -9.53 7.59
CA PHE A 104 -3.57 -10.97 7.42
C PHE A 104 -3.25 -11.67 8.74
N ARG A 105 -2.45 -11.09 9.64
CA ARG A 105 -2.21 -11.62 10.99
C ARG A 105 -3.50 -11.68 11.81
N ALA A 106 -4.27 -10.60 11.83
CA ALA A 106 -5.56 -10.55 12.54
C ALA A 106 -6.60 -11.52 11.93
N SER A 107 -6.41 -11.94 10.68
CA SER A 107 -7.19 -13.01 10.04
C SER A 107 -6.69 -14.43 10.33
N GLY A 108 -5.67 -14.59 11.19
CA GLY A 108 -5.14 -15.90 11.60
C GLY A 108 -4.09 -16.50 10.67
N PHE A 109 -3.55 -15.76 9.70
CA PHE A 109 -2.46 -16.24 8.87
C PHE A 109 -1.11 -15.99 9.53
N PRO A 110 -0.14 -16.93 9.41
CA PRO A 110 1.25 -16.64 9.71
C PRO A 110 1.78 -15.65 8.65
N VAL A 111 2.34 -14.52 9.08
CA VAL A 111 2.80 -13.44 8.17
C VAL A 111 4.23 -13.05 8.53
N SER A 112 5.10 -13.05 7.54
CA SER A 112 6.47 -12.58 7.65
C SER A 112 6.51 -11.09 8.05
N ASP A 113 7.52 -10.73 8.86
CA ASP A 113 7.78 -9.31 9.15
C ASP A 113 8.35 -8.60 7.92
N THR A 114 8.97 -9.33 6.99
CA THR A 114 9.45 -8.76 5.73
C THR A 114 8.34 -8.77 4.68
N ALA A 115 8.10 -7.60 4.11
CA ALA A 115 7.24 -7.36 2.95
C ALA A 115 8.08 -6.79 1.80
N TYR A 116 7.55 -6.81 0.58
CA TYR A 116 8.27 -6.32 -0.59
C TYR A 116 7.43 -5.35 -1.42
N ILE A 117 8.14 -4.40 -2.05
CA ILE A 117 7.62 -3.63 -3.18
C ILE A 117 8.37 -4.05 -4.43
N VAL A 118 7.65 -4.54 -5.42
CA VAL A 118 8.15 -4.75 -6.77
C VAL A 118 7.99 -3.44 -7.54
N TYR A 119 9.11 -2.80 -7.81
CA TYR A 119 9.13 -1.49 -8.43
C TYR A 119 9.53 -1.59 -9.90
N ALA A 120 8.64 -1.16 -10.81
CA ALA A 120 8.89 -1.08 -12.23
C ALA A 120 9.20 0.37 -12.62
N ASN A 121 10.46 0.67 -12.95
CA ASN A 121 10.90 2.00 -13.36
C ASN A 121 11.06 2.06 -14.88
N ALA A 122 10.21 2.83 -15.56
CA ALA A 122 10.27 3.00 -17.02
C ALA A 122 11.47 3.87 -17.41
N THR A 123 12.20 3.42 -18.42
CA THR A 123 13.34 4.16 -19.00
C THR A 123 12.82 5.27 -19.92
N LYS A 124 13.17 6.53 -19.60
CA LYS A 124 12.78 7.73 -20.37
C LYS A 124 13.71 8.06 -21.53
N ASN A 125 15.00 7.71 -21.39
CA ASN A 125 16.08 8.26 -22.20
C ASN A 125 16.43 7.37 -23.39
N ARG A 126 15.40 6.85 -24.12
CA ARG A 126 15.62 6.19 -25.39
C ARG A 126 15.75 7.22 -26.51
N ALA A 127 16.64 6.95 -27.46
CA ALA A 127 16.81 7.81 -28.63
C ALA A 127 15.56 7.86 -29.51
N GLN A 128 14.78 6.76 -29.52
CA GLN A 128 13.51 6.64 -30.26
C GLN A 128 12.46 5.92 -29.40
N PHE A 129 11.22 6.33 -29.49
CA PHE A 129 10.11 5.70 -28.75
C PHE A 129 9.75 4.32 -29.35
N ASP A 130 9.67 4.19 -30.67
CA ASP A 130 9.37 2.97 -31.46
C ASP A 130 8.26 2.06 -30.87
N GLY A 131 7.34 2.62 -30.11
CA GLY A 131 6.20 1.90 -29.52
C GLY A 131 6.57 0.96 -28.36
N THR A 132 7.79 1.06 -27.80
CA THR A 132 8.29 0.16 -26.74
C THR A 132 8.62 0.94 -25.47
N LEU A 133 8.18 0.42 -24.31
CA LEU A 133 8.63 0.86 -22.98
C LEU A 133 9.49 -0.23 -22.35
N GLU A 134 10.68 0.15 -21.93
CA GLU A 134 11.58 -0.71 -21.16
C GLU A 134 11.47 -0.37 -19.68
N PHE A 135 11.50 -1.40 -18.82
CA PHE A 135 11.42 -1.24 -17.37
C PHE A 135 12.64 -1.87 -16.70
N VAL A 136 13.21 -1.14 -15.76
CA VAL A 136 14.15 -1.69 -14.78
C VAL A 136 13.34 -2.13 -13.56
N MET A 137 13.44 -3.42 -13.25
CA MET A 137 12.73 -4.02 -12.11
C MET A 137 13.62 -4.02 -10.87
N THR A 138 13.13 -3.43 -9.79
CA THR A 138 13.81 -3.39 -8.49
C THR A 138 12.89 -4.01 -7.42
N LEU A 139 13.45 -4.84 -6.55
CA LEU A 139 12.75 -5.39 -5.40
C LEU A 139 13.24 -4.68 -4.14
N LEU A 140 12.34 -3.99 -3.44
CA LEU A 140 12.62 -3.30 -2.20
C LEU A 140 12.00 -4.05 -1.03
N SER A 141 12.80 -4.39 -0.03
CA SER A 141 12.33 -5.02 1.20
C SER A 141 11.98 -3.98 2.26
N HIS A 142 10.97 -4.28 3.06
CA HIS A 142 10.60 -3.53 4.24
C HIS A 142 10.33 -4.50 5.40
N THR A 143 11.01 -4.31 6.53
CA THR A 143 10.65 -5.00 7.78
C THR A 143 9.61 -4.15 8.49
N GLY A 144 8.37 -4.65 8.49
CA GLY A 144 7.22 -3.91 9.02
C GLY A 144 7.11 -4.01 10.53
N ASP A 145 6.69 -2.92 11.15
CA ASP A 145 6.23 -2.86 12.53
C ASP A 145 4.74 -2.55 12.54
N THR A 146 3.94 -3.50 13.01
CA THR A 146 2.48 -3.36 13.10
C THR A 146 2.00 -2.95 14.49
N SER A 147 2.89 -2.68 15.44
CA SER A 147 2.55 -2.33 16.82
C SER A 147 1.71 -1.05 16.96
N TRP A 148 1.83 -0.15 16.01
CA TRP A 148 1.07 1.10 15.97
C TRP A 148 -0.41 0.93 15.56
N MET A 149 -0.79 -0.23 14.98
CA MET A 149 -2.16 -0.44 14.48
C MET A 149 -3.20 -0.44 15.60
N GLU A 150 -3.01 -1.25 16.64
CA GLU A 150 -3.98 -1.36 17.75
C GLU A 150 -4.27 -0.01 18.42
N PRO A 151 -3.26 0.76 18.89
CA PRO A 151 -3.52 2.06 19.49
C PRO A 151 -4.14 3.05 18.51
N THR A 152 -3.80 2.98 17.22
CA THR A 152 -4.40 3.84 16.19
C THR A 152 -5.87 3.53 15.97
N LEU A 153 -6.28 2.25 15.94
CA LEU A 153 -7.68 1.87 15.79
C LEU A 153 -8.53 2.34 16.98
N VAL A 154 -7.99 2.26 18.19
CA VAL A 154 -8.68 2.81 19.38
C VAL A 154 -8.82 4.32 19.26
N ALA A 155 -7.73 5.04 18.97
CA ALA A 155 -7.77 6.49 18.80
C ALA A 155 -8.70 6.95 17.67
N LEU A 156 -8.75 6.17 16.56
CA LEU A 156 -9.69 6.42 15.47
C LEU A 156 -11.15 6.29 15.93
N LYS A 157 -11.46 5.25 16.71
CA LYS A 157 -12.81 5.05 17.27
C LYS A 157 -13.20 6.20 18.20
N ASP A 158 -12.31 6.57 19.11
CA ASP A 158 -12.54 7.69 20.03
C ASP A 158 -12.78 9.01 19.26
N CYS A 159 -12.02 9.24 18.19
CA CYS A 159 -12.18 10.40 17.31
C CYS A 159 -13.55 10.39 16.61
N LEU A 160 -13.99 9.23 16.08
CA LEU A 160 -15.27 9.09 15.39
C LEU A 160 -16.48 9.28 16.32
N GLU A 161 -16.36 8.94 17.59
CA GLU A 161 -17.42 9.09 18.60
C GLU A 161 -17.39 10.44 19.30
N SER A 162 -16.32 11.23 19.08
CA SER A 162 -16.20 12.56 19.66
C SER A 162 -17.17 13.56 19.02
N ALA A 163 -17.80 14.39 19.85
CA ALA A 163 -18.56 15.55 19.38
C ALA A 163 -17.64 16.71 18.88
N VAL A 164 -16.34 16.61 19.14
CA VAL A 164 -15.36 17.64 18.77
C VAL A 164 -14.69 17.26 17.45
N ILE A 165 -14.83 18.08 16.45
CA ILE A 165 -14.13 17.91 15.16
C ILE A 165 -12.64 18.16 15.39
N PRO A 166 -11.75 17.21 14.99
CA PRO A 166 -10.31 17.39 15.11
C PRO A 166 -9.81 18.65 14.39
N ALA A 167 -8.80 19.30 14.97
CA ALA A 167 -8.14 20.41 14.31
C ALA A 167 -7.48 19.95 13.00
N ALA A 168 -7.53 20.81 12.00
CA ALA A 168 -6.82 20.56 10.75
C ALA A 168 -5.30 20.51 10.99
N SER A 169 -4.62 19.59 10.36
CA SER A 169 -3.14 19.62 10.31
C SER A 169 -2.66 20.87 9.59
N ASP A 170 -1.61 21.52 10.11
CA ASP A 170 -1.01 22.71 9.46
C ASP A 170 -0.46 22.38 8.06
N ALA A 171 -0.08 21.12 7.80
CA ALA A 171 0.38 20.64 6.52
C ALA A 171 -0.76 20.19 5.57
N CYS A 172 -2.03 20.29 5.98
CA CYS A 172 -3.16 19.85 5.17
C CYS A 172 -3.52 20.88 4.07
N GLU A 173 -3.09 20.63 2.85
CA GLU A 173 -3.37 21.50 1.69
C GLU A 173 -4.88 21.65 1.41
N TYR A 174 -5.68 20.61 1.62
CA TYR A 174 -7.14 20.66 1.46
C TYR A 174 -7.80 21.60 2.47
N CYS A 175 -7.35 21.56 3.72
CA CYS A 175 -7.86 22.45 4.76
C CYS A 175 -7.41 23.89 4.50
N ALA A 176 -6.19 24.11 4.04
CA ALA A 176 -5.69 25.43 3.64
C ALA A 176 -6.49 26.00 2.45
N TYR A 177 -6.78 25.15 1.45
CA TYR A 177 -7.63 25.53 0.33
C TYR A 177 -9.05 25.94 0.77
N ARG A 178 -9.70 25.11 1.60
CA ARG A 178 -11.05 25.41 2.11
C ARG A 178 -11.11 26.76 2.87
N LYS A 179 -10.10 27.05 3.72
CA LYS A 179 -9.99 28.32 4.41
C LYS A 179 -9.93 29.52 3.44
N LYS A 180 -9.08 29.40 2.41
CA LYS A 180 -8.92 30.45 1.40
C LYS A 180 -10.20 30.65 0.57
N ALA A 181 -10.83 29.56 0.13
CA ALA A 181 -12.08 29.63 -0.65
C ALA A 181 -13.19 30.29 0.17
N ALA A 182 -13.42 29.86 1.42
CA ALA A 182 -14.44 30.48 2.27
C ALA A 182 -14.19 31.98 2.55
N ALA A 183 -12.93 32.40 2.66
CA ALA A 183 -12.59 33.81 2.83
C ALA A 183 -12.88 34.63 1.56
N HIS A 184 -12.73 34.04 0.36
CA HIS A 184 -13.04 34.67 -0.92
C HIS A 184 -14.56 34.87 -1.08
N ASP A 185 -15.35 33.82 -0.82
CA ASP A 185 -16.81 33.86 -0.90
C ASP A 185 -17.42 34.93 0.03
N THR A 186 -16.85 35.08 1.25
CA THR A 186 -17.31 36.13 2.19
C THR A 186 -16.93 37.55 1.72
N ALA A 187 -15.80 37.72 1.02
CA ALA A 187 -15.35 38.98 0.49
C ALA A 187 -16.21 39.43 -0.72
N GLU A 188 -16.59 38.51 -1.61
CA GLU A 188 -17.51 38.81 -2.73
C GLU A 188 -18.94 39.07 -2.26
N GLY A 189 -19.42 38.35 -1.23
CA GLY A 189 -20.73 38.62 -0.61
C GLY A 189 -20.84 39.99 0.04
N GLN A 190 -19.75 40.59 0.47
CA GLN A 190 -19.73 41.97 1.00
C GLN A 190 -19.69 43.04 -0.10
N LEU A 191 -19.30 42.69 -1.33
CA LEU A 191 -19.30 43.63 -2.47
C LEU A 191 -20.65 43.71 -3.19
N MET A 192 -21.61 42.85 -2.85
CA MET A 192 -22.96 42.84 -3.44
C MET A 192 -24.06 43.41 -2.52
N LEU A 193 -23.72 44.00 -1.38
CA LEU A 193 -24.60 44.72 -0.46
C LEU A 193 -24.22 46.21 -0.41
#